data_60c1d0e75da70193b4850714ee756e8a
#
_entry.id   60c1d0e75da70193b4850714ee756e8a
#
_cell.length_a   1.000
_cell.length_b   1.000
_cell.length_c   1.000
_cell.angle_alpha   90.00
_cell.angle_beta   90.00
_cell.angle_gamma   90.00
#
_symmetry.space_group_name_H-M   'P 1'
#
loop_
_entity.id
_entity.type
_entity.pdbx_description
1 polymer ?
#
loop_
_entity_poly.entity_id
_entity_poly.type
_entity_poly.pdbx_seq_one_letter_code
_entity_poly.pdbx_strand_id
1 'polypeptide(L)'
;AISASLVGSEMCIRDSCAGVERAIEIVEKSLQKFGAPVYVRHEIVHNKHVVDDLKNKGAIFVEELEEIKDKTRPVIFSAHGVPKKVPEDAKSFKMTYVDATCPLVSKVHREAENLNNAGYHIILIGHENHPEVIGTMGQLPDGAVKLIQNEDEAKNYHTKKFDKIAYITQTTLSVDDTKEIIKILKNNYPSLKEPVKEDICYATTNRQAAVKNIAKQCEMFFVIGSRN
;
A
#
# COMPACT_ATOMS: atom_id res chain seq x y z
N ALA A 1 8.52 19.18 -7.78
CA ALA A 1 9.81 19.32 -7.12
C ALA A 1 9.84 20.64 -6.36
N ILE A 2 9.81 20.59 -5.05
CA ILE A 2 10.03 21.79 -4.23
C ILE A 2 11.52 22.04 -4.25
N SER A 3 11.89 23.21 -4.75
CA SER A 3 13.30 23.62 -4.82
C SER A 3 13.94 23.60 -3.43
N ALA A 4 15.04 22.87 -3.30
CA ALA A 4 15.86 22.79 -2.09
C ALA A 4 16.62 24.09 -1.75
N SER A 5 16.23 25.22 -2.34
CA SER A 5 16.91 26.51 -2.15
C SER A 5 16.53 27.23 -0.85
N LEU A 6 15.75 26.65 0.01
CA LEU A 6 15.42 27.20 1.31
C LEU A 6 16.42 26.73 2.35
N VAL A 7 17.50 27.52 2.42
CA VAL A 7 18.38 27.68 3.59
C VAL A 7 19.16 26.45 4.08
N GLY A 8 20.38 26.33 3.61
CA GLY A 8 21.57 25.93 4.40
C GLY A 8 21.64 24.58 5.08
N SER A 9 20.59 23.78 5.05
CA SER A 9 20.60 22.42 5.55
C SER A 9 20.08 21.46 4.48
N GLU A 10 20.65 20.28 4.40
CA GLU A 10 20.30 19.25 3.45
C GLU A 10 18.82 18.87 3.58
N MET A 11 17.99 19.34 2.65
CA MET A 11 16.61 18.87 2.53
C MET A 11 16.59 17.57 1.74
N CYS A 12 16.21 16.50 2.37
CA CYS A 12 15.91 15.26 1.67
C CYS A 12 14.51 15.33 1.05
N ILE A 13 14.41 15.91 -0.15
CA ILE A 13 13.17 15.89 -0.93
C ILE A 13 13.14 14.55 -1.65
N ARG A 14 12.19 13.69 -1.26
CA ARG A 14 11.86 12.47 -1.97
C ARG A 14 10.37 12.44 -2.19
N ASP A 15 9.95 12.85 -3.35
CA ASP A 15 8.55 12.91 -3.78
C ASP A 15 8.07 11.57 -4.34
N SER A 16 8.97 10.69 -4.77
CA SER A 16 8.63 9.37 -5.28
C SER A 16 9.57 8.27 -4.79
N CYS A 17 9.21 7.04 -5.04
CA CYS A 17 10.05 5.85 -4.84
C CYS A 17 9.96 4.95 -6.07
N ALA A 18 10.84 3.95 -6.17
CA ALA A 18 10.87 3.06 -7.33
C ALA A 18 9.52 2.36 -7.60
N GLY A 19 8.73 2.06 -6.57
CA GLY A 19 7.38 1.49 -6.72
C GLY A 19 6.39 2.47 -7.34
N VAL A 20 6.42 3.73 -6.89
CA VAL A 20 5.60 4.84 -7.42
C VAL A 20 6.00 5.14 -8.86
N GLU A 21 7.29 5.33 -9.14
CA GLU A 21 7.79 5.61 -10.50
C GLU A 21 7.42 4.50 -11.47
N ARG A 22 7.59 3.24 -11.08
CA ARG A 22 7.18 2.09 -11.89
C ARG A 22 5.68 2.10 -12.20
N ALA A 23 4.84 2.43 -11.24
CA ALA A 23 3.39 2.46 -11.44
C ALA A 23 2.98 3.56 -12.42
N ILE A 24 3.55 4.75 -12.30
CA ILE A 24 3.33 5.87 -13.24
C ILE A 24 3.79 5.47 -14.64
N GLU A 25 5.00 4.92 -14.76
CA GLU A 25 5.56 4.49 -16.05
C GLU A 25 4.70 3.43 -16.74
N ILE A 26 4.08 2.51 -15.97
CA ILE A 26 3.14 1.51 -16.52
C ILE A 26 1.94 2.19 -17.17
N VAL A 27 1.35 3.22 -16.53
CA VAL A 27 0.21 3.95 -17.12
C VAL A 27 0.65 4.67 -18.39
N GLU A 28 1.78 5.37 -18.37
CA GLU A 28 2.30 6.09 -19.53
C GLU A 28 2.63 5.16 -20.71
N LYS A 29 3.31 4.05 -20.45
CA LYS A 29 3.58 3.02 -21.47
C LYS A 29 2.30 2.38 -22.00
N SER A 30 1.29 2.22 -21.16
CA SER A 30 -0.01 1.70 -21.61
C SER A 30 -0.73 2.70 -22.51
N LEU A 31 -0.70 3.99 -22.18
CA LEU A 31 -1.21 5.05 -23.06
C LEU A 31 -0.49 5.09 -24.40
N GLN A 32 0.84 4.92 -24.40
CA GLN A 32 1.63 4.85 -25.65
C GLN A 32 1.28 3.61 -26.49
N LYS A 33 1.12 2.45 -25.85
CA LYS A 33 0.89 1.17 -26.53
C LYS A 33 -0.54 1.02 -27.06
N PHE A 34 -1.53 1.41 -26.29
CA PHE A 34 -2.94 1.17 -26.58
C PHE A 34 -3.68 2.42 -27.05
N GLY A 35 -3.07 3.60 -26.93
CA GLY A 35 -3.74 4.88 -27.14
C GLY A 35 -4.72 5.20 -26.00
N ALA A 36 -5.20 6.43 -25.95
CA ALA A 36 -6.26 6.83 -25.01
C ALA A 36 -7.64 6.32 -25.46
N PRO A 37 -8.56 6.03 -24.52
CA PRO A 37 -8.37 6.02 -23.10
C PRO A 37 -7.71 4.72 -22.58
N VAL A 38 -7.04 4.81 -21.45
CA VAL A 38 -6.62 3.68 -20.63
C VAL A 38 -7.27 3.85 -19.26
N TYR A 39 -7.87 2.79 -18.73
CA TYR A 39 -8.52 2.85 -17.42
C TYR A 39 -7.53 2.53 -16.31
N VAL A 40 -7.69 3.18 -15.17
CA VAL A 40 -6.88 2.93 -13.96
C VAL A 40 -7.84 2.74 -12.79
N ARG A 41 -7.77 1.58 -12.15
CA ARG A 41 -8.61 1.29 -10.98
C ARG A 41 -7.98 1.87 -9.72
N HIS A 42 -8.71 2.77 -9.05
CA HIS A 42 -8.27 3.67 -8.00
C HIS A 42 -7.18 4.64 -8.45
N GLU A 43 -6.82 5.59 -7.60
CA GLU A 43 -5.65 6.42 -7.86
C GLU A 43 -4.40 5.54 -7.97
N ILE A 44 -3.60 5.76 -9.02
CA ILE A 44 -2.39 4.94 -9.25
C ILE A 44 -1.41 5.06 -8.08
N VAL A 45 -1.34 6.24 -7.50
CA VAL A 45 -0.59 6.61 -6.30
C VAL A 45 -1.30 7.78 -5.62
N HIS A 46 -1.07 7.99 -4.32
CA HIS A 46 -1.63 9.10 -3.55
C HIS A 46 -0.90 10.43 -3.84
N ASN A 47 -1.01 10.89 -5.08
CA ASN A 47 -0.46 12.17 -5.51
C ASN A 47 -1.37 12.81 -6.55
N LYS A 48 -2.11 13.84 -6.14
CA LYS A 48 -3.08 14.51 -7.00
C LYS A 48 -2.47 15.06 -8.28
N HIS A 49 -1.27 15.65 -8.23
CA HIS A 49 -0.60 16.19 -9.42
C HIS A 49 -0.30 15.09 -10.44
N VAL A 50 0.17 13.93 -9.99
CA VAL A 50 0.41 12.76 -10.84
C VAL A 50 -0.90 12.27 -11.45
N VAL A 51 -1.96 12.16 -10.65
CA VAL A 51 -3.28 11.72 -11.12
C VAL A 51 -3.83 12.69 -12.17
N ASP A 52 -3.76 14.01 -11.92
CA ASP A 52 -4.25 15.03 -12.86
C ASP A 52 -3.42 15.04 -14.15
N ASP A 53 -2.10 14.87 -14.08
CA ASP A 53 -1.24 14.77 -15.27
C ASP A 53 -1.60 13.54 -16.13
N LEU A 54 -1.80 12.39 -15.50
CA LEU A 54 -2.21 11.18 -16.20
C LEU A 54 -3.62 11.29 -16.81
N LYS A 55 -4.56 11.98 -16.13
CA LYS A 55 -5.87 12.30 -16.71
C LYS A 55 -5.73 13.16 -17.97
N ASN A 56 -4.89 14.20 -17.94
CA ASN A 56 -4.62 15.05 -19.09
C ASN A 56 -3.99 14.27 -20.26
N LYS A 57 -3.23 13.21 -19.98
CA LYS A 57 -2.66 12.30 -20.96
C LYS A 57 -3.67 11.27 -21.51
N GLY A 58 -4.88 11.20 -20.94
CA GLY A 58 -5.98 10.32 -21.40
C GLY A 58 -6.21 9.08 -20.56
N ALA A 59 -5.69 9.04 -19.32
CA ALA A 59 -6.08 8.02 -18.35
C ALA A 59 -7.44 8.35 -17.73
N ILE A 60 -8.30 7.33 -17.56
CA ILE A 60 -9.60 7.45 -16.89
C ILE A 60 -9.54 6.63 -15.61
N PHE A 61 -9.71 7.30 -14.47
CA PHE A 61 -9.72 6.66 -13.17
C PHE A 61 -11.13 6.21 -12.84
N VAL A 62 -11.26 4.97 -12.36
CA VAL A 62 -12.51 4.33 -11.95
C VAL A 62 -12.32 3.67 -10.58
N GLU A 63 -13.37 3.56 -9.81
CA GLU A 63 -13.34 2.84 -8.54
C GLU A 63 -13.54 1.34 -8.78
N GLU A 64 -14.51 0.96 -9.60
CA GLU A 64 -14.83 -0.44 -9.89
C GLU A 64 -14.80 -0.75 -11.38
N LEU A 65 -14.56 -2.03 -11.73
CA LEU A 65 -14.45 -2.49 -13.12
C LEU A 65 -15.76 -2.36 -13.89
N GLU A 66 -16.88 -2.39 -13.18
CA GLU A 66 -18.23 -2.25 -13.73
C GLU A 66 -18.47 -0.88 -14.36
N GLU A 67 -17.81 0.16 -13.84
CA GLU A 67 -17.89 1.53 -14.35
C GLU A 67 -17.27 1.69 -15.75
N ILE A 68 -16.40 0.75 -16.13
CA ILE A 68 -15.72 0.78 -17.43
C ILE A 68 -16.71 0.44 -18.53
N LYS A 69 -17.05 1.43 -19.36
CA LYS A 69 -18.02 1.26 -20.44
C LYS A 69 -17.44 0.48 -21.62
N ASP A 70 -16.21 0.78 -22.01
CA ASP A 70 -15.51 0.09 -23.09
C ASP A 70 -14.56 -0.98 -22.53
N LYS A 71 -15.06 -2.18 -22.41
CA LYS A 71 -14.33 -3.34 -21.91
C LYS A 71 -13.20 -3.84 -22.84
N THR A 72 -13.10 -3.31 -24.05
CA THR A 72 -11.99 -3.64 -24.98
C THR A 72 -10.70 -2.88 -24.63
N ARG A 73 -10.82 -1.83 -23.84
CA ARG A 73 -9.69 -1.02 -23.39
C ARG A 73 -9.00 -1.63 -22.19
N PRO A 74 -7.67 -1.44 -22.05
CA PRO A 74 -6.94 -1.98 -20.91
C PRO A 74 -7.29 -1.26 -19.62
N VAL A 75 -7.27 -2.02 -18.53
CA VAL A 75 -7.34 -1.48 -17.16
C VAL A 75 -6.03 -1.74 -16.42
N ILE A 76 -5.58 -0.78 -15.64
CA ILE A 76 -4.37 -0.86 -14.82
C ILE A 76 -4.78 -0.91 -13.34
N PHE A 77 -4.25 -1.86 -12.60
CA PHE A 77 -4.41 -1.93 -11.16
C PHE A 77 -3.35 -1.07 -10.48
N SER A 78 -3.75 -0.31 -9.47
CA SER A 78 -2.88 0.67 -8.82
C SER A 78 -1.70 0.04 -8.06
N ALA A 79 -0.76 0.88 -7.65
CA ALA A 79 0.41 0.46 -6.87
C ALA A 79 0.05 -0.19 -5.52
N HIS A 80 -1.14 0.09 -4.99
CA HIS A 80 -1.62 -0.42 -3.71
C HIS A 80 -1.97 -1.91 -3.73
N GLY A 81 -2.09 -2.52 -4.91
CA GLY A 81 -2.56 -3.87 -5.08
C GLY A 81 -4.09 -3.97 -5.04
N VAL A 82 -4.60 -5.14 -5.39
CA VAL A 82 -6.04 -5.41 -5.46
C VAL A 82 -6.37 -6.77 -4.86
N PRO A 83 -7.60 -6.99 -4.34
CA PRO A 83 -8.09 -8.31 -3.97
C PRO A 83 -8.01 -9.30 -5.13
N LYS A 84 -7.84 -10.60 -4.85
CA LYS A 84 -7.82 -11.67 -5.87
C LYS A 84 -9.02 -11.66 -6.81
N LYS A 85 -10.16 -11.28 -6.29
CA LYS A 85 -11.40 -11.20 -7.07
C LYS A 85 -11.29 -10.24 -8.25
N VAL A 86 -10.57 -9.13 -8.11
CA VAL A 86 -10.50 -8.09 -9.15
C VAL A 86 -9.86 -8.59 -10.47
N PRO A 87 -8.70 -9.28 -10.48
CA PRO A 87 -8.20 -9.92 -11.70
C PRO A 87 -9.13 -11.02 -12.25
N GLU A 88 -9.85 -11.74 -11.38
CA GLU A 88 -10.83 -12.75 -11.80
C GLU A 88 -12.01 -12.08 -12.50
N ASP A 89 -12.55 -11.01 -11.94
CA ASP A 89 -13.62 -10.21 -12.55
C ASP A 89 -13.16 -9.61 -13.89
N ALA A 90 -11.95 -9.04 -13.96
CA ALA A 90 -11.40 -8.54 -15.21
C ALA A 90 -11.34 -9.62 -16.30
N LYS A 91 -10.93 -10.84 -15.95
CA LYS A 91 -10.94 -11.99 -16.87
C LYS A 91 -12.36 -12.38 -17.31
N SER A 92 -13.31 -12.39 -16.36
CA SER A 92 -14.72 -12.70 -16.67
C SER A 92 -15.33 -11.69 -17.63
N PHE A 93 -14.96 -10.42 -17.50
CA PHE A 93 -15.32 -9.34 -18.42
C PHE A 93 -14.53 -9.35 -19.75
N LYS A 94 -13.60 -10.29 -19.92
CA LYS A 94 -12.69 -10.38 -21.08
C LYS A 94 -11.83 -9.13 -21.26
N MET A 95 -11.50 -8.44 -20.18
CA MET A 95 -10.69 -7.25 -20.21
C MET A 95 -9.20 -7.61 -20.20
N THR A 96 -8.40 -6.84 -20.94
CA THR A 96 -6.95 -6.82 -20.75
C THR A 96 -6.63 -6.00 -19.52
N TYR A 97 -5.87 -6.56 -18.58
CA TYR A 97 -5.41 -5.80 -17.42
C TYR A 97 -3.88 -5.80 -17.30
N VAL A 98 -3.35 -4.77 -16.68
CA VAL A 98 -1.93 -4.63 -16.34
C VAL A 98 -1.83 -4.37 -14.85
N ASP A 99 -1.03 -5.17 -14.18
CA ASP A 99 -0.82 -5.05 -12.73
C ASP A 99 0.37 -4.13 -12.42
N ALA A 100 0.07 -2.95 -11.86
CA ALA A 100 1.08 -2.01 -11.40
C ALA A 100 1.38 -2.09 -9.89
N THR A 101 0.88 -3.13 -9.21
CA THR A 101 1.14 -3.34 -7.77
C THR A 101 2.62 -3.22 -7.45
N CYS A 102 2.93 -2.45 -6.41
CA CYS A 102 4.30 -2.30 -5.92
C CYS A 102 4.88 -3.68 -5.55
N PRO A 103 6.13 -4.00 -5.94
CA PRO A 103 6.74 -5.30 -5.61
C PRO A 103 6.78 -5.59 -4.10
N LEU A 104 6.86 -4.55 -3.25
CA LEU A 104 6.83 -4.73 -1.79
C LEU A 104 5.42 -5.08 -1.29
N VAL A 105 4.37 -4.50 -1.87
CA VAL A 105 2.98 -4.90 -1.60
C VAL A 105 2.73 -6.33 -2.07
N SER A 106 3.20 -6.69 -3.27
CA SER A 106 3.13 -8.08 -3.77
C SER A 106 3.88 -9.08 -2.87
N LYS A 107 4.94 -8.63 -2.19
CA LYS A 107 5.66 -9.44 -1.18
C LYS A 107 4.75 -9.70 0.02
N VAL A 108 4.07 -8.68 0.54
CA VAL A 108 3.14 -8.82 1.67
C VAL A 108 1.97 -9.74 1.31
N HIS A 109 1.40 -9.60 0.12
CA HIS A 109 0.33 -10.47 -0.37
C HIS A 109 0.75 -11.95 -0.37
N ARG A 110 1.94 -12.25 -0.95
CA ARG A 110 2.46 -13.63 -0.98
C ARG A 110 2.78 -14.17 0.40
N GLU A 111 3.29 -13.32 1.30
CA GLU A 111 3.57 -13.72 2.68
C GLU A 111 2.28 -14.05 3.43
N ALA A 112 1.25 -13.22 3.27
CA ALA A 112 -0.09 -13.47 3.81
C ALA A 112 -0.64 -14.83 3.34
N GLU A 113 -0.57 -15.11 2.04
CA GLU A 113 -1.01 -16.39 1.48
C GLU A 113 -0.21 -17.58 2.04
N ASN A 114 1.11 -17.46 2.11
CA ASN A 114 1.97 -18.53 2.64
C ASN A 114 1.69 -18.80 4.11
N LEU A 115 1.48 -17.76 4.92
CA LEU A 115 1.13 -17.88 6.32
C LEU A 115 -0.25 -18.56 6.50
N ASN A 116 -1.23 -18.13 5.73
CA ASN A 116 -2.56 -18.74 5.76
C ASN A 116 -2.53 -20.23 5.35
N ASN A 117 -1.79 -20.57 4.30
CA ASN A 117 -1.61 -21.95 3.84
C ASN A 117 -0.88 -22.82 4.89
N ALA A 118 -0.03 -22.21 5.72
CA ALA A 118 0.63 -22.88 6.85
C ALA A 118 -0.24 -22.94 8.12
N GLY A 119 -1.50 -22.51 8.04
CA GLY A 119 -2.49 -22.58 9.11
C GLY A 119 -2.37 -21.48 10.16
N TYR A 120 -1.73 -20.35 9.83
CA TYR A 120 -1.69 -19.19 10.72
C TYR A 120 -2.95 -18.34 10.56
N HIS A 121 -3.48 -17.87 11.68
CA HIS A 121 -4.35 -16.72 11.71
C HIS A 121 -3.49 -15.45 11.61
N ILE A 122 -3.89 -14.51 10.77
CA ILE A 122 -3.05 -13.37 10.44
C ILE A 122 -3.60 -12.11 11.11
N ILE A 123 -2.74 -11.37 11.77
CA ILE A 123 -3.00 -10.01 12.22
C ILE A 123 -2.38 -9.07 11.17
N LEU A 124 -3.19 -8.25 10.53
CA LEU A 124 -2.73 -7.19 9.64
C LEU A 124 -2.73 -5.88 10.43
N ILE A 125 -1.56 -5.28 10.58
CA ILE A 125 -1.44 -3.92 11.14
C ILE A 125 -1.57 -2.94 9.97
N GLY A 126 -2.57 -2.04 10.02
CA GLY A 126 -2.83 -1.12 8.91
C GLY A 126 -4.03 -0.23 9.18
N HIS A 127 -4.33 0.67 8.25
CA HIS A 127 -5.47 1.58 8.35
C HIS A 127 -6.67 1.02 7.61
N GLU A 128 -7.82 1.00 8.28
CA GLU A 128 -9.09 0.59 7.67
C GLU A 128 -9.40 1.45 6.43
N ASN A 129 -10.02 0.84 5.44
CA ASN A 129 -10.37 1.47 4.16
C ASN A 129 -9.18 1.90 3.27
N HIS A 130 -7.93 1.69 3.70
CA HIS A 130 -6.80 1.95 2.82
C HIS A 130 -6.74 0.89 1.70
N PRO A 131 -6.55 1.28 0.41
CA PRO A 131 -6.56 0.35 -0.72
C PRO A 131 -5.58 -0.82 -0.58
N GLU A 132 -4.38 -0.60 -0.02
CA GLU A 132 -3.40 -1.65 0.25
C GLU A 132 -3.91 -2.67 1.27
N VAL A 133 -4.60 -2.20 2.32
CA VAL A 133 -5.18 -3.07 3.36
C VAL A 133 -6.32 -3.92 2.77
N ILE A 134 -7.21 -3.28 2.00
CA ILE A 134 -8.28 -3.98 1.27
C ILE A 134 -7.69 -5.03 0.32
N GLY A 135 -6.66 -4.64 -0.45
CA GLY A 135 -5.96 -5.53 -1.38
C GLY A 135 -5.34 -6.73 -0.68
N THR A 136 -4.67 -6.51 0.46
CA THR A 136 -4.01 -7.57 1.24
C THR A 136 -5.03 -8.51 1.90
N MET A 137 -6.06 -7.96 2.55
CA MET A 137 -7.13 -8.78 3.14
C MET A 137 -7.84 -9.63 2.09
N GLY A 138 -8.07 -9.06 0.90
CA GLY A 138 -8.71 -9.75 -0.22
C GLY A 138 -7.85 -10.82 -0.92
N GLN A 139 -6.63 -11.09 -0.44
CA GLN A 139 -5.85 -12.27 -0.86
C GLN A 139 -6.30 -13.54 -0.14
N LEU A 140 -7.01 -13.43 0.96
CA LEU A 140 -7.27 -14.50 1.90
C LEU A 140 -8.78 -14.76 2.06
N PRO A 141 -9.15 -15.95 2.52
CA PRO A 141 -10.54 -16.25 2.86
C PRO A 141 -11.07 -15.35 3.98
N ASP A 142 -12.37 -15.13 4.00
CA ASP A 142 -13.03 -14.37 5.05
C ASP A 142 -12.71 -14.93 6.44
N GLY A 143 -12.39 -14.04 7.37
CA GLY A 143 -12.04 -14.39 8.75
C GLY A 143 -10.62 -14.92 8.96
N ALA A 144 -9.80 -15.07 7.92
CA ALA A 144 -8.39 -15.47 8.05
C ALA A 144 -7.51 -14.33 8.58
N VAL A 145 -7.95 -13.08 8.43
CA VAL A 145 -7.22 -11.87 8.81
C VAL A 145 -8.00 -11.06 9.83
N LYS A 146 -7.32 -10.59 10.86
CA LYS A 146 -7.80 -9.55 11.79
C LYS A 146 -7.03 -8.27 11.55
N LEU A 147 -7.70 -7.19 11.21
CA LEU A 147 -7.12 -5.86 11.13
C LEU A 147 -6.95 -5.28 12.55
N ILE A 148 -5.79 -4.69 12.81
CA ILE A 148 -5.46 -3.92 14.01
C ILE A 148 -4.88 -2.58 13.55
N GLN A 149 -5.48 -1.49 14.01
CA GLN A 149 -5.13 -0.15 13.54
C GLN A 149 -4.29 0.66 14.52
N ASN A 150 -4.42 0.34 15.82
CA ASN A 150 -3.82 1.12 16.90
C ASN A 150 -3.52 0.25 18.14
N GLU A 151 -2.85 0.85 19.12
CA GLU A 151 -2.49 0.18 20.35
C GLU A 151 -3.69 -0.32 21.17
N ASP A 152 -4.80 0.45 21.19
CA ASP A 152 -5.97 0.10 21.98
C ASP A 152 -6.67 -1.14 21.40
N GLU A 153 -6.75 -1.22 20.06
CA GLU A 153 -7.20 -2.45 19.41
C GLU A 153 -6.28 -3.63 19.70
N ALA A 154 -4.95 -3.41 19.69
CA ALA A 154 -3.98 -4.45 20.01
C ALA A 154 -4.09 -4.92 21.48
N LYS A 155 -4.27 -3.99 22.43
CA LYS A 155 -4.48 -4.30 23.86
C LYS A 155 -5.74 -5.13 24.10
N ASN A 156 -6.82 -4.80 23.37
CA ASN A 156 -8.11 -5.44 23.53
C ASN A 156 -8.28 -6.72 22.69
N TYR A 157 -7.37 -7.00 21.76
CA TYR A 157 -7.43 -8.20 20.96
C TYR A 157 -6.89 -9.40 21.71
N HIS A 158 -7.79 -10.28 22.16
CA HIS A 158 -7.46 -11.55 22.79
C HIS A 158 -8.24 -12.67 22.12
N THR A 159 -7.55 -13.64 21.56
CA THR A 159 -8.17 -14.84 20.98
C THR A 159 -7.46 -16.10 21.48
N LYS A 160 -8.26 -17.11 21.83
CA LYS A 160 -7.80 -18.48 22.09
C LYS A 160 -8.21 -19.44 20.98
N LYS A 161 -8.80 -18.90 19.91
CA LYS A 161 -9.34 -19.69 18.81
C LYS A 161 -8.24 -20.26 17.91
N PHE A 162 -7.06 -19.64 17.91
CA PHE A 162 -5.99 -19.98 16.98
C PHE A 162 -4.70 -20.32 17.76
N ASP A 163 -4.10 -21.48 17.45
CA ASP A 163 -2.82 -21.91 18.04
C ASP A 163 -1.62 -21.23 17.38
N LYS A 164 -1.76 -20.86 16.11
CA LYS A 164 -0.73 -20.21 15.31
C LYS A 164 -1.21 -18.84 14.88
N ILE A 165 -0.50 -17.82 15.32
CA ILE A 165 -0.77 -16.42 14.98
C ILE A 165 0.49 -15.81 14.36
N ALA A 166 0.33 -15.09 13.27
CA ALA A 166 1.38 -14.30 12.63
C ALA A 166 0.92 -12.86 12.44
N TYR A 167 1.83 -11.93 12.29
CA TYR A 167 1.46 -10.59 11.83
C TYR A 167 2.16 -10.23 10.53
N ILE A 168 1.54 -9.33 9.81
CA ILE A 168 2.05 -8.59 8.65
C ILE A 168 1.65 -7.14 8.81
N THR A 169 2.27 -6.23 8.06
CA THR A 169 1.93 -4.81 8.14
C THR A 169 1.67 -4.20 6.76
N GLN A 170 0.89 -3.13 6.74
CA GLN A 170 0.85 -2.21 5.60
C GLN A 170 2.24 -1.60 5.38
N THR A 171 2.61 -1.33 4.13
CA THR A 171 3.98 -0.91 3.78
C THR A 171 4.30 0.54 4.11
N THR A 172 3.29 1.36 4.43
CA THR A 172 3.41 2.83 4.59
C THR A 172 2.94 3.33 5.96
N LEU A 173 3.29 2.61 7.02
CA LEU A 173 2.93 2.97 8.41
C LEU A 173 4.01 3.82 9.10
N SER A 174 3.61 4.45 10.21
CA SER A 174 4.56 4.97 11.19
C SER A 174 5.37 3.83 11.80
N VAL A 175 6.70 3.92 11.68
CA VAL A 175 7.60 2.89 12.23
C VAL A 175 7.49 2.79 13.74
N ASP A 176 7.36 3.94 14.42
CA ASP A 176 7.31 3.97 15.89
C ASP A 176 5.99 3.40 16.41
N ASP A 177 4.85 3.85 15.87
CA ASP A 177 3.53 3.37 16.29
C ASP A 177 3.39 1.87 16.01
N THR A 178 3.89 1.42 14.86
CA THR A 178 3.88 -0.01 14.51
C THR A 178 4.71 -0.85 15.50
N LYS A 179 5.86 -0.35 15.97
CA LYS A 179 6.67 -1.03 16.97
C LYS A 179 5.94 -1.20 18.30
N GLU A 180 5.20 -0.18 18.76
CA GLU A 180 4.45 -0.28 20.01
C GLU A 180 3.26 -1.26 19.85
N ILE A 181 2.56 -1.25 18.72
CA ILE A 181 1.51 -2.24 18.43
C ILE A 181 2.09 -3.67 18.45
N ILE A 182 3.21 -3.90 17.76
CA ILE A 182 3.87 -5.22 17.72
C ILE A 182 4.29 -5.67 19.12
N LYS A 183 4.82 -4.78 19.93
CA LYS A 183 5.23 -5.06 21.32
C LYS A 183 4.04 -5.52 22.17
N ILE A 184 2.89 -4.85 22.05
CA ILE A 184 1.66 -5.25 22.74
C ILE A 184 1.21 -6.63 22.26
N LEU A 185 1.19 -6.87 20.94
CA LEU A 185 0.81 -8.15 20.37
C LEU A 185 1.73 -9.28 20.80
N LYS A 186 3.06 -9.05 20.90
CA LYS A 186 4.02 -10.04 21.42
C LYS A 186 3.79 -10.36 22.92
N ASN A 187 3.38 -9.39 23.70
CA ASN A 187 3.00 -9.63 25.10
C ASN A 187 1.73 -10.49 25.19
N ASN A 188 0.75 -10.26 24.34
CA ASN A 188 -0.49 -11.03 24.29
C ASN A 188 -0.27 -12.44 23.70
N TYR A 189 0.66 -12.57 22.76
CA TYR A 189 0.94 -13.79 21.99
C TYR A 189 2.46 -14.06 21.95
N PRO A 190 3.04 -14.72 22.96
CA PRO A 190 4.49 -14.95 23.01
C PRO A 190 5.06 -15.76 21.84
N SER A 191 4.22 -16.56 21.16
CA SER A 191 4.59 -17.32 19.98
C SER A 191 4.22 -16.62 18.65
N LEU A 192 3.93 -15.32 18.69
CA LEU A 192 3.57 -14.52 17.51
C LEU A 192 4.69 -14.60 16.47
N LYS A 193 4.35 -15.10 15.28
CA LYS A 193 5.29 -15.21 14.18
C LYS A 193 5.45 -13.86 13.48
N GLU A 194 6.69 -13.49 13.29
CA GLU A 194 7.09 -12.24 12.60
C GLU A 194 7.25 -12.48 11.09
N PRO A 195 7.10 -11.45 10.27
CA PRO A 195 7.44 -11.52 8.85
C PRO A 195 8.93 -11.82 8.67
N VAL A 196 9.27 -12.53 7.59
CA VAL A 196 10.67 -12.91 7.28
C VAL A 196 11.55 -11.68 7.04
N LYS A 197 10.98 -10.62 6.50
CA LYS A 197 11.60 -9.29 6.33
C LYS A 197 10.57 -8.26 6.68
N GLU A 198 11.00 -7.12 7.21
CA GLU A 198 10.13 -5.99 7.50
C GLU A 198 9.23 -5.65 6.30
N ASP A 199 7.94 -5.40 6.58
CA ASP A 199 6.95 -5.06 5.56
C ASP A 199 6.93 -3.57 5.27
N ILE A 200 7.21 -2.71 6.29
CA ILE A 200 7.30 -1.27 6.06
C ILE A 200 8.41 -0.99 5.04
N CYS A 201 8.05 -0.31 3.97
CA CYS A 201 8.97 -0.12 2.85
C CYS A 201 10.14 0.81 3.23
N TYR A 202 11.31 0.55 2.64
CA TYR A 202 12.52 1.34 2.88
C TYR A 202 12.33 2.84 2.60
N ALA A 203 11.49 3.18 1.63
CA ALA A 203 11.20 4.59 1.32
C ALA A 203 10.48 5.28 2.48
N THR A 204 9.51 4.59 3.09
CA THR A 204 8.79 5.07 4.28
C THR A 204 9.75 5.19 5.48
N THR A 205 10.53 4.16 5.76
CA THR A 205 11.50 4.14 6.87
C THR A 205 12.55 5.25 6.71
N ASN A 206 13.13 5.39 5.51
CA ASN A 206 14.15 6.41 5.24
C ASN A 206 13.59 7.83 5.35
N ARG A 207 12.35 8.08 4.88
CA ARG A 207 11.71 9.39 5.01
C ARG A 207 11.47 9.75 6.47
N GLN A 208 10.96 8.83 7.27
CA GLN A 208 10.73 9.06 8.70
C GLN A 208 12.05 9.32 9.44
N ALA A 209 13.11 8.57 9.13
CA ALA A 209 14.43 8.79 9.70
C ALA A 209 15.00 10.17 9.31
N ALA A 210 14.87 10.57 8.05
CA ALA A 210 15.31 11.88 7.57
C ALA A 210 14.55 13.01 8.27
N VAL A 211 13.22 12.92 8.37
CA VAL A 211 12.38 13.89 9.09
C VAL A 211 12.84 14.06 10.54
N LYS A 212 13.03 12.93 11.27
CA LYS A 212 13.47 12.95 12.66
C LYS A 212 14.85 13.60 12.84
N ASN A 213 15.75 13.38 11.90
CA ASN A 213 17.10 13.98 11.94
C ASN A 213 17.05 15.47 11.65
N ILE A 214 16.31 15.90 10.65
CA ILE A 214 16.23 17.31 10.23
C ILE A 214 15.42 18.13 11.24
N ALA A 215 14.30 17.62 11.74
CA ALA A 215 13.43 18.34 12.66
C ALA A 215 14.15 18.82 13.93
N LYS A 216 15.16 18.09 14.38
CA LYS A 216 15.98 18.48 15.55
C LYS A 216 16.89 19.69 15.29
N GLN A 217 17.09 20.06 14.05
CA GLN A 217 18.01 21.13 13.62
C GLN A 217 17.25 22.38 13.16
N CYS A 218 15.90 22.35 13.22
CA CYS A 218 15.05 23.43 12.73
C CYS A 218 14.25 24.02 13.89
N GLU A 219 14.11 25.35 13.91
CA GLU A 219 13.18 26.05 14.80
C GLU A 219 11.72 25.86 14.33
N MET A 220 11.51 25.63 13.05
CA MET A 220 10.21 25.36 12.44
C MET A 220 10.37 24.34 11.33
N PHE A 221 9.46 23.36 11.30
CA PHE A 221 9.47 22.27 10.33
C PHE A 221 8.09 22.15 9.66
N PHE A 222 8.06 22.18 8.33
CA PHE A 222 6.84 22.03 7.55
C PHE A 222 6.79 20.65 6.89
N VAL A 223 5.69 19.92 7.10
CA VAL A 223 5.37 18.71 6.38
C VAL A 223 4.21 19.01 5.42
N ILE A 224 4.46 18.88 4.13
CA ILE A 224 3.46 19.13 3.09
C ILE A 224 3.05 17.79 2.50
N GLY A 225 1.76 17.53 2.46
CA GLY A 225 1.19 16.30 1.93
C GLY A 225 -0.30 16.43 1.64
N SER A 226 -0.91 15.36 1.14
CA SER A 226 -2.35 15.26 0.99
C SER A 226 -3.00 14.58 2.22
N ARG A 227 -4.32 14.77 2.38
CA ARG A 227 -5.10 13.95 3.30
C ARG A 227 -5.35 12.59 2.61
N ASN A 228 -4.86 11.54 3.22
CA ASN A 228 -5.07 10.17 2.78
C ASN A 228 -5.66 9.39 3.93
#